data_e88bd644942827a6016bdb128a5d415c
#
_entry.id   e88bd644942827a6016bdb128a5d415c
#
_cell.length_a   1.000
_cell.length_b   1.000
_cell.length_c   1.000
_cell.angle_alpha   90.00
_cell.angle_beta   90.00
_cell.angle_gamma   90.00
#
_symmetry.space_group_name_H-M   'P 1'
#
loop_
_entity.id
_entity.type
_entity.pdbx_description
1 polymer ?
#
loop_
_entity_poly.entity_id
_entity_poly.type
_entity_poly.pdbx_seq_one_letter_code
_entity_poly.pdbx_strand_id
1 'polypeptide(L)'
;MTPEGKVKADVKKVLNARGIWFFMPMQNGFGVVGIPDFICCWKGQFLAIETKAPGKRNDTTANQDRKLQEIKDHGGWSLVVDDVHQLIEFINTEGGAV
;
A
#
# COMPACT_ATOMS: atom_id res chain seq x y z
N MET A 1 13.94 -12.15 -8.57
CA MET A 1 13.01 -11.17 -7.97
C MET A 1 13.76 -9.89 -7.66
N THR A 2 13.22 -8.74 -8.03
CA THR A 2 13.84 -7.45 -7.72
C THR A 2 13.67 -7.11 -6.24
N PRO A 3 14.46 -6.18 -5.70
CA PRO A 3 14.25 -5.73 -4.31
C PRO A 3 12.85 -5.19 -4.05
N GLU A 4 12.28 -4.41 -4.98
CA GLU A 4 10.91 -3.94 -4.85
C GLU A 4 9.92 -5.10 -4.93
N GLY A 5 10.15 -6.06 -5.84
CA GLY A 5 9.32 -7.25 -5.96
C GLY A 5 9.29 -8.08 -4.68
N LYS A 6 10.41 -8.12 -3.95
CA LYS A 6 10.48 -8.80 -2.66
C LYS A 6 9.59 -8.12 -1.63
N VAL A 7 9.63 -6.78 -1.54
CA VAL A 7 8.76 -6.02 -0.63
C VAL A 7 7.30 -6.27 -0.99
N LYS A 8 6.98 -6.23 -2.27
CA LYS A 8 5.61 -6.48 -2.76
C LYS A 8 5.13 -7.87 -2.38
N ALA A 9 5.98 -8.90 -2.56
CA ALA A 9 5.64 -10.27 -2.18
C ALA A 9 5.41 -10.41 -0.67
N ASP A 10 6.24 -9.76 0.14
CA ASP A 10 6.10 -9.78 1.59
C ASP A 10 4.80 -9.11 2.04
N VAL A 11 4.44 -7.98 1.42
CA VAL A 11 3.18 -7.28 1.70
C VAL A 11 2.00 -8.20 1.39
N LYS A 12 2.03 -8.86 0.24
CA LYS A 12 0.97 -9.79 -0.16
C LYS A 12 0.79 -10.91 0.86
N LYS A 13 1.90 -11.47 1.36
CA LYS A 13 1.84 -12.51 2.38
C LYS A 13 1.20 -12.03 3.67
N VAL A 14 1.53 -10.82 4.12
CA VAL A 14 0.96 -10.26 5.35
C VAL A 14 -0.53 -10.02 5.18
N LEU A 15 -0.96 -9.44 4.05
CA LEU A 15 -2.37 -9.18 3.79
C LEU A 15 -3.17 -10.49 3.80
N ASN A 16 -2.66 -11.53 3.15
CA ASN A 16 -3.30 -12.84 3.15
C ASN A 16 -3.33 -13.46 4.55
N ALA A 17 -2.22 -13.41 5.28
CA ALA A 17 -2.13 -13.98 6.62
C ALA A 17 -3.07 -13.29 7.61
N ARG A 18 -3.31 -12.00 7.43
CA ARG A 18 -4.20 -11.22 8.31
C ARG A 18 -5.65 -11.22 7.84
N GLY A 19 -5.96 -11.90 6.72
CA GLY A 19 -7.32 -11.95 6.19
C GLY A 19 -7.81 -10.60 5.66
N ILE A 20 -6.93 -9.76 5.18
CA ILE A 20 -7.28 -8.45 4.64
C ILE A 20 -7.60 -8.61 3.15
N TRP A 21 -8.82 -8.24 2.77
CA TRP A 21 -9.20 -8.27 1.36
C TRP A 21 -8.40 -7.25 0.57
N PHE A 22 -7.89 -7.64 -0.60
CA PHE A 22 -7.17 -6.71 -1.47
C PHE A 22 -7.19 -7.16 -2.91
N PHE A 23 -6.89 -6.23 -3.81
CA PHE A 23 -6.51 -6.55 -5.17
C PHE A 23 -5.35 -5.66 -5.58
N MET A 24 -4.65 -6.09 -6.63
CA MET A 24 -3.51 -5.35 -7.19
C MET A 24 -3.95 -4.79 -8.53
N PRO A 25 -4.15 -3.45 -8.64
CA PRO A 25 -4.56 -2.84 -9.91
C PRO A 25 -3.53 -3.09 -11.00
N MET A 26 -4.00 -3.24 -12.23
CA MET A 26 -3.10 -3.36 -13.39
C MET A 26 -2.42 -2.02 -13.67
N GLN A 27 -1.11 -2.05 -13.85
CA GLN A 27 -0.29 -0.87 -14.09
C GLN A 27 0.11 -0.82 -15.57
N ASN A 28 -0.87 -0.82 -16.48
CA ASN A 28 -0.60 -0.99 -17.90
C ASN A 28 -0.79 0.28 -18.75
N GLY A 29 -0.89 1.43 -18.10
CA GLY A 29 -0.98 2.70 -18.82
C GLY A 29 -2.37 3.10 -19.33
N PHE A 30 -3.37 2.24 -19.23
CA PHE A 30 -4.75 2.56 -19.63
C PHE A 30 -5.61 2.99 -18.44
N GLY A 31 -5.11 2.88 -17.25
CA GLY A 31 -5.82 3.28 -16.06
C GLY A 31 -5.40 4.66 -15.58
N VAL A 32 -5.76 4.96 -14.34
CA VAL A 32 -5.40 6.21 -13.69
C VAL A 32 -3.92 6.19 -13.34
N VAL A 33 -3.22 7.29 -13.61
CA VAL A 33 -1.80 7.42 -13.33
C VAL A 33 -1.55 7.51 -11.83
N GLY A 34 -0.54 6.80 -11.34
CA GLY A 34 -0.13 6.88 -9.94
C GLY A 34 -0.95 6.03 -8.98
N ILE A 35 -1.71 5.06 -9.51
CA ILE A 35 -2.50 4.16 -8.67
C ILE A 35 -1.56 3.32 -7.78
N PRO A 36 -1.87 3.20 -6.47
CA PRO A 36 -1.09 2.36 -5.56
C PRO A 36 -1.07 0.88 -5.96
N ASP A 37 -0.04 0.16 -5.53
CA ASP A 37 0.13 -1.26 -5.88
C ASP A 37 -0.94 -2.15 -5.28
N PHE A 38 -1.46 -1.83 -4.10
CA PHE A 38 -2.49 -2.63 -3.42
C PHE A 38 -3.65 -1.74 -3.01
N ILE A 39 -4.85 -2.19 -3.32
CA ILE A 39 -6.09 -1.57 -2.84
C ILE A 39 -6.76 -2.56 -1.91
N CYS A 40 -6.94 -2.17 -0.66
CA CYS A 40 -7.44 -3.07 0.39
C CYS A 40 -8.73 -2.56 0.99
N CYS A 41 -9.55 -3.49 1.45
CA CYS A 41 -10.64 -3.21 2.36
C CYS A 41 -10.22 -3.72 3.74
N TRP A 42 -9.97 -2.79 4.66
CA TRP A 42 -9.46 -3.12 5.98
C TRP A 42 -10.41 -2.59 7.04
N LYS A 43 -11.10 -3.52 7.72
CA LYS A 43 -12.12 -3.16 8.72
C LYS A 43 -13.15 -2.17 8.18
N GLY A 44 -13.57 -2.39 6.93
CA GLY A 44 -14.55 -1.53 6.27
C GLY A 44 -13.98 -0.21 5.76
N GLN A 45 -12.68 0.00 5.86
CA GLN A 45 -12.02 1.22 5.40
C GLN A 45 -11.14 0.97 4.19
N PHE A 46 -11.03 1.99 3.35
CA PHE A 46 -10.15 1.95 2.19
C PHE A 46 -8.69 2.09 2.67
N LEU A 47 -7.84 1.14 2.27
CA LEU A 47 -6.41 1.18 2.59
C LEU A 47 -5.63 0.94 1.31
N ALA A 48 -4.82 1.92 0.91
CA ALA A 48 -3.95 1.81 -0.26
C ALA A 48 -2.50 1.65 0.19
N ILE A 49 -1.76 0.78 -0.49
CA ILE A 49 -0.35 0.55 -0.18
C ILE A 49 0.46 0.66 -1.46
N GLU A 50 1.44 1.56 -1.45
CA GLU A 50 2.44 1.69 -2.50
C GLU A 50 3.74 1.08 -1.99
N THR A 51 4.36 0.19 -2.77
CA THR A 51 5.61 -0.45 -2.38
C THR A 51 6.79 0.15 -3.13
N LYS A 52 7.92 0.22 -2.44
CA LYS A 52 9.20 0.68 -3.00
C LYS A 52 10.30 -0.29 -2.58
N ALA A 53 11.40 -0.29 -3.32
CA ALA A 53 12.59 -1.05 -2.94
C ALA A 53 13.12 -0.52 -1.59
N PRO A 54 13.82 -1.38 -0.81
CA PRO A 54 14.41 -0.94 0.46
C PRO A 54 15.27 0.31 0.29
N GLY A 55 15.05 1.30 1.16
CA GLY A 55 15.75 2.57 1.10
C GLY A 55 15.16 3.58 0.11
N LYS A 56 14.10 3.22 -0.61
CA LYS A 56 13.51 4.06 -1.66
C LYS A 56 12.11 4.57 -1.31
N ARG A 57 11.77 4.58 -0.03
CA ARG A 57 10.43 4.97 0.42
C ARG A 57 10.03 6.37 -0.05
N ASN A 58 10.99 7.28 -0.17
CA ASN A 58 10.74 8.67 -0.57
C ASN A 58 10.80 8.88 -2.09
N ASP A 59 10.96 7.83 -2.88
CA ASP A 59 11.07 7.91 -4.34
C ASP A 59 9.73 7.83 -5.05
N THR A 60 8.64 8.21 -4.39
CA THR A 60 7.33 8.27 -5.03
C THR A 60 7.30 9.38 -6.08
N THR A 61 6.58 9.12 -7.17
CA THR A 61 6.38 10.13 -8.21
C THR A 61 5.32 11.15 -7.77
N ALA A 62 5.27 12.29 -8.46
CA ALA A 62 4.25 13.30 -8.18
C ALA A 62 2.83 12.75 -8.35
N ASN A 63 2.61 11.90 -9.36
CA ASN A 63 1.31 11.28 -9.57
C ASN A 63 0.95 10.31 -8.44
N GLN A 64 1.93 9.53 -7.95
CA GLN A 64 1.72 8.64 -6.81
C GLN A 64 1.38 9.44 -5.55
N ASP A 65 2.14 10.51 -5.28
CA ASP A 65 1.89 11.37 -4.11
C ASP A 65 0.49 11.98 -4.16
N ARG A 66 0.06 12.41 -5.33
CA ARG A 66 -1.27 13.00 -5.53
C ARG A 66 -2.36 11.99 -5.20
N LYS A 67 -2.25 10.76 -5.72
CA LYS A 67 -3.24 9.71 -5.46
C LYS A 67 -3.30 9.30 -4.00
N LEU A 68 -2.14 9.14 -3.37
CA LEU A 68 -2.07 8.81 -1.95
C LEU A 68 -2.72 9.91 -1.10
N GLN A 69 -2.48 11.18 -1.45
CA GLN A 69 -3.07 12.30 -0.73
C GLN A 69 -4.59 12.40 -0.96
N GLU A 70 -5.05 12.17 -2.19
CA GLU A 70 -6.49 12.13 -2.48
C GLU A 70 -7.22 11.11 -1.61
N ILE A 71 -6.62 9.93 -1.45
CA ILE A 71 -7.20 8.86 -0.63
C ILE A 71 -7.33 9.33 0.82
N LYS A 72 -6.28 9.96 1.35
CA LYS A 72 -6.31 10.50 2.72
C LYS A 72 -7.35 11.60 2.87
N ASP A 73 -7.44 12.49 1.88
CA ASP A 73 -8.38 13.61 1.91
C ASP A 73 -9.84 13.13 1.91
N HIS A 74 -10.08 11.94 1.39
CA HIS A 74 -11.43 11.34 1.34
C HIS A 74 -11.69 10.35 2.48
N GLY A 75 -10.82 10.33 3.49
CA GLY A 75 -11.02 9.54 4.69
C GLY A 75 -10.42 8.13 4.66
N GLY A 76 -9.70 7.77 3.60
CA GLY A 76 -9.01 6.49 3.52
C GLY A 76 -7.63 6.53 4.15
N TRP A 77 -7.00 5.38 4.22
CA TRP A 77 -5.61 5.23 4.65
C TRP A 77 -4.73 5.03 3.43
N SER A 78 -3.55 5.61 3.42
CA SER A 78 -2.57 5.33 2.38
C SER A 78 -1.17 5.26 2.98
N LEU A 79 -0.41 4.25 2.54
CA LEU A 79 0.93 3.97 3.04
C LEU A 79 1.89 3.83 1.87
N VAL A 80 3.13 4.28 2.10
CA VAL A 80 4.26 3.90 1.25
C VAL A 80 5.17 3.04 2.11
N VAL A 81 5.47 1.82 1.66
CA VAL A 81 6.31 0.89 2.42
C VAL A 81 7.50 0.44 1.57
N ASP A 82 8.67 0.44 2.16
CA ASP A 82 9.88 -0.14 1.59
C ASP A 82 10.39 -1.31 2.42
N ASP A 83 9.65 -1.66 3.48
CA ASP A 83 9.89 -2.80 4.35
C ASP A 83 8.54 -3.25 4.91
N VAL A 84 8.27 -4.54 4.86
CA VAL A 84 6.98 -5.09 5.28
C VAL A 84 6.65 -4.81 6.75
N HIS A 85 7.65 -4.63 7.59
CA HIS A 85 7.44 -4.34 8.99
C HIS A 85 6.68 -3.01 9.21
N GLN A 86 6.79 -2.07 8.28
CA GLN A 86 6.03 -0.83 8.32
C GLN A 86 4.52 -1.10 8.22
N LEU A 87 4.13 -2.05 7.37
CA LEU A 87 2.73 -2.45 7.25
C LEU A 87 2.27 -3.18 8.51
N ILE A 88 3.08 -4.10 9.03
CA ILE A 88 2.76 -4.85 10.24
C ILE A 88 2.55 -3.90 11.41
N GLU A 89 3.45 -2.94 11.58
CA GLU A 89 3.35 -1.93 12.63
C GLU A 89 2.08 -1.10 12.50
N PHE A 90 1.76 -0.67 11.28
CA PHE A 90 0.53 0.08 11.02
C PHE A 90 -0.71 -0.73 11.43
N ILE A 91 -0.79 -1.99 11.00
CA ILE A 91 -1.93 -2.84 11.33
C ILE A 91 -2.05 -3.04 12.83
N ASN A 92 -0.92 -3.26 13.52
CA ASN A 92 -0.92 -3.52 14.95
C ASN A 92 -1.27 -2.28 15.77
N THR A 93 -0.85 -1.09 15.35
CA THR A 93 -1.13 0.15 16.07
C THR A 93 -2.53 0.68 15.76
N GLU A 94 -2.85 0.88 14.49
CA GLU A 94 -4.14 1.45 14.08
C GLU A 94 -5.26 0.43 14.23
N GLY A 95 -5.00 -0.83 13.91
CA GLY A 95 -5.98 -1.89 14.07
C GLY A 95 -6.31 -2.18 15.51
N GLY A 96 -5.34 -2.03 16.42
CA GLY A 96 -5.56 -2.25 17.84
C GLY A 96 -6.29 -1.11 18.54
N ALA A 97 -6.42 0.03 17.89
CA ALA A 97 -7.12 1.18 18.45
C ALA A 97 -8.64 1.11 18.29
N VAL A 98 -9.14 0.06 17.64
CA VAL A 98 -10.58 -0.08 17.35
C VAL A 98 -11.27 -0.94 18.37
#